data_71570e3912e3265864101e45d594917a
#
_entry.id   71570e3912e3265864101e45d594917a
#
_cell.length_a   1.000
_cell.length_b   1.000
_cell.length_c   1.000
_cell.angle_alpha   90.00
_cell.angle_beta   90.00
_cell.angle_gamma   90.00
#
_symmetry.space_group_name_H-M   'P 1'
#
loop_
_entity.id
_entity.type
_entity.pdbx_description
1 polymer ?
#
loop_
_entity_poly.entity_id
_entity_poly.type
_entity_poly.pdbx_seq_one_letter_code
_entity_poly.pdbx_strand_id
1 'polypeptide(L)'
;GGEPLMNWQVVKDLVAYARTQEPIHHKKFRFTLTTNGMLLDDEVTAFCNREMHNVVLSLDGRKEVHDRLRKNLAGVGSYDIIVPKFQRFVQQRGDQSYYMRGTFTHDNVDFTNDIFHMADLGFTELSMEPVVSPPGEPWALTQEDLPKLFQQYELLAQEMLKREREGRPIT
;
A
#
# COMPACT_ATOMS: atom_id res chain seq x y z
N GLY A 1 4.52 -10.64 -10.40
CA GLY A 1 5.56 -9.97 -9.64
C GLY A 1 6.18 -8.82 -10.39
N GLY A 2 6.90 -7.99 -9.68
CA GLY A 2 7.52 -6.79 -10.22
C GLY A 2 6.62 -5.55 -10.20
N GLU A 3 7.14 -4.45 -10.74
CA GLU A 3 6.46 -3.15 -10.79
C GLU A 3 5.69 -2.99 -12.12
N PRO A 4 4.35 -2.96 -12.12
CA PRO A 4 3.59 -2.90 -13.37
C PRO A 4 3.80 -1.61 -14.16
N LEU A 5 4.13 -0.49 -13.50
CA LEU A 5 4.37 0.77 -14.20
C LEU A 5 5.64 0.77 -15.06
N MET A 6 6.56 -0.17 -14.83
CA MET A 6 7.70 -0.37 -15.72
C MET A 6 7.30 -0.95 -17.08
N ASN A 7 6.12 -1.55 -17.17
CA ASN A 7 5.58 -2.10 -18.42
C ASN A 7 4.19 -1.50 -18.71
N TRP A 8 4.11 -0.19 -18.60
CA TRP A 8 2.86 0.56 -18.61
C TRP A 8 2.04 0.35 -19.88
N GLN A 9 2.69 0.29 -21.04
CA GLN A 9 1.97 0.05 -22.31
C GLN A 9 1.25 -1.30 -22.28
N VAL A 10 1.87 -2.35 -21.79
CA VAL A 10 1.24 -3.68 -21.68
C VAL A 10 0.04 -3.65 -20.71
N VAL A 11 0.14 -2.93 -19.62
CA VAL A 11 -1.01 -2.75 -18.68
C VAL A 11 -2.19 -2.10 -19.41
N LYS A 12 -1.95 -1.02 -20.16
CA LYS A 12 -2.99 -0.35 -20.94
C LYS A 12 -3.61 -1.27 -22.00
N ASP A 13 -2.78 -2.01 -22.72
CA ASP A 13 -3.23 -2.92 -23.78
C ASP A 13 -4.06 -4.07 -23.22
N LEU A 14 -3.66 -4.64 -22.07
CA LEU A 14 -4.42 -5.70 -21.38
C LEU A 14 -5.80 -5.21 -20.93
N VAL A 15 -5.87 -4.02 -20.34
CA VAL A 15 -7.15 -3.42 -19.93
C VAL A 15 -8.03 -3.17 -21.15
N ALA A 16 -7.49 -2.59 -22.21
CA ALA A 16 -8.22 -2.35 -23.45
C ALA A 16 -8.75 -3.66 -24.05
N TYR A 17 -7.92 -4.70 -24.15
CA TYR A 17 -8.34 -6.01 -24.61
C TYR A 17 -9.46 -6.60 -23.75
N ALA A 18 -9.30 -6.60 -22.43
CA ALA A 18 -10.33 -7.13 -21.52
C ALA A 18 -11.67 -6.40 -21.70
N ARG A 19 -11.66 -5.07 -21.90
CA ARG A 19 -12.88 -4.31 -22.18
C ARG A 19 -13.58 -4.76 -23.45
N THR A 20 -12.86 -5.19 -24.50
CA THR A 20 -13.46 -5.73 -25.72
C THR A 20 -14.13 -7.08 -25.48
N GLN A 21 -13.68 -7.85 -24.49
CA GLN A 21 -14.25 -9.17 -24.17
C GLN A 21 -15.50 -9.09 -23.28
N GLU A 22 -15.69 -8.00 -22.55
CA GLU A 22 -16.84 -7.83 -21.64
C GLU A 22 -18.20 -8.02 -22.31
N PRO A 23 -18.50 -7.36 -23.43
CA PRO A 23 -19.80 -7.54 -24.11
C PRO A 23 -19.96 -8.93 -24.73
N ILE A 24 -18.86 -9.54 -25.20
CA ILE A 24 -18.87 -10.87 -25.85
C ILE A 24 -19.26 -11.95 -24.81
N HIS A 25 -18.73 -11.85 -23.61
CA HIS A 25 -18.89 -12.85 -22.55
C HIS A 25 -19.91 -12.47 -21.49
N HIS A 26 -20.59 -11.33 -21.62
CA HIS A 26 -21.51 -10.78 -20.62
C HIS A 26 -20.91 -10.74 -19.22
N LYS A 27 -19.63 -10.34 -19.11
CA LYS A 27 -18.86 -10.21 -17.86
C LYS A 27 -18.34 -8.78 -17.72
N LYS A 28 -18.04 -8.40 -16.47
CA LYS A 28 -17.43 -7.11 -16.18
C LYS A 28 -16.14 -7.34 -15.37
N PHE A 29 -15.02 -6.85 -15.90
CA PHE A 29 -13.75 -6.92 -15.20
C PHE A 29 -13.61 -5.80 -14.16
N ARG A 30 -13.05 -6.16 -13.01
CA ARG A 30 -12.60 -5.22 -11.99
C ARG A 30 -11.08 -5.35 -11.89
N PHE A 31 -10.38 -4.30 -12.29
CA PHE A 31 -8.94 -4.29 -12.28
C PHE A 31 -8.42 -3.72 -10.96
N THR A 32 -7.34 -4.31 -10.46
CA THR A 32 -6.56 -3.80 -9.35
C THR A 32 -5.11 -3.65 -9.79
N LEU A 33 -4.50 -2.53 -9.47
CA LEU A 33 -3.09 -2.26 -9.73
C LEU A 33 -2.37 -2.08 -8.39
N THR A 34 -1.20 -2.73 -8.25
CA THR A 34 -0.30 -2.53 -7.11
C THR A 34 0.97 -1.88 -7.59
N THR A 35 1.40 -0.80 -6.95
CA THR A 35 2.61 -0.07 -7.37
C THR A 35 3.49 0.34 -6.19
N ASN A 36 4.81 0.37 -6.44
CA ASN A 36 5.79 0.96 -5.52
C ASN A 36 5.84 2.49 -5.59
N GLY A 37 5.10 3.13 -6.49
CA GLY A 37 4.94 4.56 -6.61
C GLY A 37 6.06 5.30 -7.34
N MET A 38 7.19 4.68 -7.65
CA MET A 38 8.34 5.37 -8.26
C MET A 38 7.99 6.03 -9.59
N LEU A 39 7.19 5.38 -10.43
CA LEU A 39 6.78 5.85 -11.75
C LEU A 39 5.36 6.44 -11.78
N LEU A 40 4.75 6.63 -10.61
CA LEU A 40 3.41 7.21 -10.51
C LEU A 40 3.46 8.70 -10.90
N ASP A 41 2.60 9.07 -11.86
CA ASP A 41 2.43 10.43 -12.35
C ASP A 41 0.95 10.74 -12.63
N ASP A 42 0.67 11.92 -13.17
CA ASP A 42 -0.70 12.37 -13.45
C ASP A 42 -1.37 11.56 -14.57
N GLU A 43 -0.63 11.09 -15.57
CA GLU A 43 -1.18 10.23 -16.64
C GLU A 43 -1.63 8.89 -16.07
N VAL A 44 -0.77 8.24 -15.27
CA VAL A 44 -1.10 6.99 -14.59
C VAL A 44 -2.29 7.17 -13.65
N THR A 45 -2.32 8.25 -12.88
CA THR A 45 -3.43 8.56 -11.97
C THR A 45 -4.75 8.70 -12.73
N ALA A 46 -4.76 9.46 -13.83
CA ALA A 46 -5.95 9.62 -14.67
C ALA A 46 -6.44 8.29 -15.26
N PHE A 47 -5.53 7.44 -15.71
CA PHE A 47 -5.86 6.10 -16.18
C PHE A 47 -6.44 5.24 -15.07
N CYS A 48 -5.82 5.21 -13.90
CA CYS A 48 -6.30 4.46 -12.74
C CYS A 48 -7.70 4.92 -12.30
N ASN A 49 -7.96 6.22 -12.31
CA ASN A 49 -9.28 6.77 -11.95
C ASN A 49 -10.38 6.38 -12.94
N ARG A 50 -10.02 6.13 -14.19
CA ARG A 50 -10.95 5.68 -15.22
C ARG A 50 -11.16 4.17 -15.24
N GLU A 51 -10.09 3.39 -15.07
CA GLU A 51 -10.09 1.96 -15.37
C GLU A 51 -9.94 1.05 -14.15
N MET A 52 -9.27 1.49 -13.08
CA MET A 52 -8.97 0.64 -11.92
C MET A 52 -10.07 0.74 -10.86
N HIS A 53 -10.64 -0.42 -10.52
CA HIS A 53 -11.59 -0.54 -9.41
C HIS A 53 -10.90 -0.25 -8.08
N ASN A 54 -9.67 -0.70 -7.92
CA ASN A 54 -8.86 -0.48 -6.73
C ASN A 54 -7.39 -0.25 -7.10
N VAL A 55 -6.68 0.52 -6.26
CA VAL A 55 -5.23 0.74 -6.42
C VAL A 55 -4.54 0.52 -5.07
N VAL A 56 -3.52 -0.31 -5.08
CA VAL A 56 -2.71 -0.63 -3.90
C VAL A 56 -1.39 0.12 -3.98
N LEU A 57 -1.10 0.91 -2.96
CA LEU A 57 0.08 1.75 -2.86
C LEU A 57 1.04 1.16 -1.81
N SER A 58 2.22 0.73 -2.24
CA SER A 58 3.16 0.04 -1.35
C SER A 58 3.93 1.02 -0.48
N LEU A 59 3.60 1.09 0.81
CA LEU A 59 4.28 1.90 1.82
C LEU A 59 4.31 1.13 3.15
N ASP A 60 5.51 0.93 3.70
CA ASP A 60 5.66 0.12 4.91
C ASP A 60 5.51 0.91 6.22
N GLY A 61 5.42 2.24 6.16
CA GLY A 61 5.21 3.09 7.32
C GLY A 61 6.22 4.23 7.44
N ARG A 62 6.83 4.38 8.62
CA ARG A 62 7.85 5.41 8.88
C ARG A 62 8.99 5.33 7.88
N LYS A 63 9.66 6.46 7.63
CA LYS A 63 10.72 6.57 6.64
C LYS A 63 11.83 5.53 6.84
N GLU A 64 12.34 5.39 8.05
CA GLU A 64 13.42 4.46 8.39
C GLU A 64 13.01 2.99 8.18
N VAL A 65 11.75 2.64 8.43
CA VAL A 65 11.20 1.31 8.20
C VAL A 65 11.09 1.04 6.70
N HIS A 66 10.48 1.96 5.98
CA HIS A 66 10.29 1.83 4.52
C HIS A 66 11.61 1.78 3.78
N ASP A 67 12.53 2.72 4.05
CA ASP A 67 13.80 2.86 3.34
C ASP A 67 14.79 1.74 3.63
N ARG A 68 14.61 0.98 4.69
CA ARG A 68 15.43 -0.19 5.00
C ARG A 68 15.34 -1.25 3.89
N LEU A 69 14.14 -1.52 3.41
CA LEU A 69 13.86 -2.61 2.45
C LEU A 69 13.51 -2.11 1.05
N ARG A 70 12.89 -0.92 0.93
CA ARG A 70 12.43 -0.39 -0.35
C ARG A 70 13.35 0.70 -0.87
N LYS A 71 14.43 0.26 -1.48
CA LYS A 71 15.44 1.11 -2.10
C LYS A 71 15.23 1.18 -3.61
N ASN A 72 15.64 2.29 -4.21
CA ASN A 72 15.72 2.42 -5.66
C ASN A 72 16.95 1.69 -6.22
N LEU A 73 17.13 1.72 -7.53
CA LEU A 73 18.28 1.07 -8.20
C LEU A 73 19.65 1.64 -7.77
N ALA A 74 19.68 2.87 -7.26
CA ALA A 74 20.88 3.49 -6.73
C ALA A 74 21.14 3.15 -5.24
N GLY A 75 20.33 2.28 -4.64
CA GLY A 75 20.44 1.89 -3.23
C GLY A 75 19.94 2.93 -2.23
N VAL A 76 19.27 3.99 -2.70
CA VAL A 76 18.70 5.06 -1.87
C VAL A 76 17.25 4.72 -1.55
N GLY A 77 16.81 4.99 -0.31
CA GLY A 77 15.44 4.79 0.12
C GLY A 77 14.45 5.56 -0.75
N SER A 78 13.28 4.99 -0.99
CA SER A 78 12.28 5.54 -1.90
C SER A 78 11.23 6.44 -1.23
N TYR A 79 11.20 6.50 0.11
CA TYR A 79 10.16 7.18 0.89
C TYR A 79 9.94 8.64 0.46
N ASP A 80 10.98 9.45 0.43
CA ASP A 80 10.87 10.89 0.10
C ASP A 80 10.38 11.14 -1.33
N ILE A 81 10.58 10.17 -2.23
CA ILE A 81 10.10 10.27 -3.61
C ILE A 81 8.63 9.87 -3.71
N ILE A 82 8.24 8.77 -3.07
CA ILE A 82 6.91 8.19 -3.29
C ILE A 82 5.82 8.81 -2.43
N VAL A 83 6.11 9.24 -1.19
CA VAL A 83 5.08 9.78 -0.29
C VAL A 83 4.36 11.00 -0.89
N PRO A 84 5.04 12.03 -1.43
CA PRO A 84 4.34 13.12 -2.09
C PRO A 84 3.49 12.68 -3.29
N LYS A 85 3.96 11.69 -4.04
CA LYS A 85 3.21 11.12 -5.18
C LYS A 85 1.95 10.40 -4.71
N PHE A 86 2.05 9.62 -3.63
CA PHE A 86 0.89 8.93 -3.04
C PHE A 86 -0.13 9.91 -2.47
N GLN A 87 0.31 10.96 -1.79
CA GLN A 87 -0.58 12.00 -1.28
C GLN A 87 -1.35 12.70 -2.43
N ARG A 88 -0.65 13.05 -3.52
CA ARG A 88 -1.28 13.62 -4.72
C ARG A 88 -2.25 12.63 -5.38
N PHE A 89 -1.86 11.37 -5.50
CA PHE A 89 -2.71 10.31 -6.05
C PHE A 89 -4.01 10.16 -5.25
N VAL A 90 -3.92 10.04 -3.92
CA VAL A 90 -5.08 9.87 -3.05
C VAL A 90 -6.02 11.07 -3.13
N GLN A 91 -5.46 12.28 -3.17
CA GLN A 91 -6.25 13.49 -3.36
C GLN A 91 -7.03 13.47 -4.70
N GLN A 92 -6.38 13.06 -5.79
CA GLN A 92 -6.99 12.98 -7.11
C GLN A 92 -7.92 11.77 -7.28
N ARG A 93 -7.75 10.74 -6.45
CA ARG A 93 -8.60 9.54 -6.44
C ARG A 93 -9.99 9.83 -5.90
N GLY A 94 -10.15 10.83 -5.02
CA GLY A 94 -11.42 11.17 -4.38
C GLY A 94 -12.01 9.99 -3.60
N ASP A 95 -13.27 9.68 -3.84
CA ASP A 95 -13.99 8.59 -3.15
C ASP A 95 -13.74 7.20 -3.76
N GLN A 96 -12.87 7.09 -4.77
CA GLN A 96 -12.57 5.81 -5.39
C GLN A 96 -11.63 4.99 -4.51
N SER A 97 -11.79 3.66 -4.57
CA SER A 97 -11.07 2.72 -3.72
C SER A 97 -9.56 2.74 -3.94
N TYR A 98 -8.82 2.81 -2.85
CA TYR A 98 -7.37 2.58 -2.74
C TYR A 98 -7.06 2.01 -1.37
N TYR A 99 -5.88 1.46 -1.18
CA TYR A 99 -5.30 1.29 0.15
C TYR A 99 -3.78 1.29 0.12
N MET A 100 -3.20 1.72 1.24
CA MET A 100 -1.78 1.57 1.50
C MET A 100 -1.53 0.14 1.95
N ARG A 101 -0.50 -0.50 1.39
CA ARG A 101 -0.08 -1.83 1.82
C ARG A 101 1.33 -1.80 2.33
N GLY A 102 1.49 -2.09 3.61
CA GLY A 102 2.76 -2.22 4.28
C GLY A 102 3.01 -3.63 4.78
N THR A 103 4.27 -3.92 5.07
CA THR A 103 4.70 -5.19 5.66
C THR A 103 5.52 -4.89 6.90
N PHE A 104 5.21 -5.55 8.02
CA PHE A 104 6.03 -5.50 9.21
C PHE A 104 6.86 -6.77 9.38
N THR A 105 8.01 -6.60 10.00
CA THR A 105 9.03 -7.63 10.19
C THR A 105 9.44 -7.70 11.65
N HIS A 106 10.37 -8.58 12.00
CA HIS A 106 11.03 -8.59 13.31
C HIS A 106 11.62 -7.21 13.70
N ASP A 107 12.08 -6.44 12.71
CA ASP A 107 12.71 -5.13 12.95
C ASP A 107 11.73 -3.99 13.28
N ASN A 108 10.44 -4.16 13.01
CA ASN A 108 9.39 -3.18 13.30
C ASN A 108 8.13 -3.84 13.88
N VAL A 109 8.30 -4.65 14.92
CA VAL A 109 7.18 -5.26 15.65
C VAL A 109 6.25 -4.22 16.29
N ASP A 110 6.71 -2.97 16.44
CA ASP A 110 5.94 -1.79 16.85
C ASP A 110 5.13 -1.18 15.69
N PHE A 111 4.60 -2.01 14.81
CA PHE A 111 3.99 -1.66 13.53
C PHE A 111 2.80 -0.70 13.64
N THR A 112 2.18 -0.57 14.80
CA THR A 112 1.12 0.43 15.00
C THR A 112 1.64 1.85 14.81
N ASN A 113 2.91 2.11 15.15
CA ASN A 113 3.54 3.40 14.88
C ASN A 113 3.64 3.68 13.39
N ASP A 114 3.81 2.64 12.57
CA ASP A 114 3.82 2.74 11.11
C ASP A 114 2.43 3.03 10.57
N ILE A 115 1.40 2.37 11.11
CA ILE A 115 -0.01 2.63 10.76
C ILE A 115 -0.38 4.07 11.10
N PHE A 116 -0.07 4.53 12.33
CA PHE A 116 -0.42 5.89 12.76
C PHE A 116 0.36 6.94 11.97
N HIS A 117 1.61 6.66 11.62
CA HIS A 117 2.39 7.52 10.74
C HIS A 117 1.71 7.67 9.36
N MET A 118 1.26 6.58 8.75
CA MET A 118 0.53 6.63 7.49
C MET A 118 -0.78 7.41 7.61
N ALA A 119 -1.51 7.23 8.72
CA ALA A 119 -2.72 8.00 8.99
C ALA A 119 -2.44 9.51 9.13
N ASP A 120 -1.34 9.89 9.77
CA ASP A 120 -0.91 11.29 9.92
C ASP A 120 -0.47 11.90 8.58
N LEU A 121 -0.03 11.11 7.61
CA LEU A 121 0.22 11.52 6.24
C LEU A 121 -1.07 11.77 5.42
N GLY A 122 -2.23 11.43 5.98
CA GLY A 122 -3.54 11.59 5.33
C GLY A 122 -4.07 10.33 4.64
N PHE A 123 -3.45 9.17 4.85
CA PHE A 123 -3.93 7.90 4.31
C PHE A 123 -4.87 7.24 5.33
N THR A 124 -6.10 6.97 4.92
CA THR A 124 -7.14 6.41 5.80
C THR A 124 -7.45 4.94 5.55
N GLU A 125 -7.10 4.45 4.36
CA GLU A 125 -7.31 3.06 3.96
C GLU A 125 -5.97 2.32 4.05
N LEU A 126 -5.82 1.46 5.06
CA LEU A 126 -4.52 0.89 5.44
C LEU A 126 -4.60 -0.64 5.54
N SER A 127 -3.57 -1.31 5.03
CA SER A 127 -3.38 -2.76 5.21
C SER A 127 -1.95 -3.01 5.65
N MET A 128 -1.77 -3.61 6.82
CA MET A 128 -0.46 -3.96 7.35
C MET A 128 -0.39 -5.48 7.58
N GLU A 129 0.53 -6.13 6.90
CA GLU A 129 0.66 -7.59 6.91
C GLU A 129 1.99 -8.04 7.54
N PRO A 130 2.01 -9.17 8.26
CA PRO A 130 3.27 -9.76 8.71
C PRO A 130 4.08 -10.27 7.51
N VAL A 131 5.40 -10.13 7.60
CA VAL A 131 6.30 -10.74 6.61
C VAL A 131 6.15 -12.26 6.63
N VAL A 132 6.08 -12.84 5.44
CA VAL A 132 6.20 -14.28 5.25
C VAL A 132 7.59 -14.57 4.69
N SER A 133 8.45 -15.23 5.46
CA SER A 133 9.82 -15.53 5.08
C SER A 133 10.25 -16.90 5.60
N PRO A 134 11.26 -17.54 5.00
CA PRO A 134 11.84 -18.74 5.56
C PRO A 134 12.34 -18.51 6.99
N PRO A 135 12.28 -19.54 7.86
CA PRO A 135 12.86 -19.46 9.19
C PRO A 135 14.38 -19.17 9.14
N GLY A 136 14.85 -18.33 10.06
CA GLY A 136 16.28 -17.99 10.16
C GLY A 136 16.71 -16.77 9.38
N GLU A 137 15.83 -16.16 8.56
CA GLU A 137 16.11 -14.86 7.97
C GLU A 137 16.08 -13.76 9.04
N PRO A 138 16.98 -12.76 8.98
CA PRO A 138 17.08 -11.72 10.02
C PRO A 138 15.79 -10.93 10.25
N TRP A 139 14.97 -10.80 9.23
CA TRP A 139 13.68 -10.08 9.27
C TRP A 139 12.50 -10.98 9.64
N ALA A 140 12.71 -12.32 9.75
CA ALA A 140 11.62 -13.25 10.05
C ALA A 140 11.05 -13.01 11.45
N LEU A 141 9.73 -13.01 11.54
CA LEU A 141 9.03 -12.99 12.82
C LEU A 141 9.26 -14.31 13.56
N THR A 142 9.47 -14.23 14.87
CA THR A 142 9.74 -15.36 15.75
C THR A 142 8.65 -15.50 16.81
N GLN A 143 8.65 -16.59 17.54
CA GLN A 143 7.73 -16.77 18.68
C GLN A 143 7.97 -15.74 19.79
N GLU A 144 9.18 -15.22 19.93
CA GLU A 144 9.53 -14.19 20.91
C GLU A 144 8.89 -12.84 20.60
N ASP A 145 8.51 -12.60 19.33
CA ASP A 145 7.83 -11.39 18.90
C ASP A 145 6.33 -11.40 19.25
N LEU A 146 5.71 -12.57 19.40
CA LEU A 146 4.27 -12.71 19.59
C LEU A 146 3.68 -11.88 20.74
N PRO A 147 4.28 -11.84 21.96
CA PRO A 147 3.74 -11.03 23.03
C PRO A 147 3.67 -9.54 22.67
N LYS A 148 4.68 -9.02 21.96
CA LYS A 148 4.70 -7.63 21.49
C LYS A 148 3.64 -7.40 20.41
N LEU A 149 3.50 -8.33 19.48
CA LEU A 149 2.50 -8.24 18.40
C LEU A 149 1.08 -8.22 18.98
N PHE A 150 0.75 -9.04 19.96
CA PHE A 150 -0.54 -8.99 20.64
C PHE A 150 -0.82 -7.64 21.29
N GLN A 151 0.16 -7.06 21.95
CA GLN A 151 0.03 -5.71 22.51
C GLN A 151 -0.21 -4.66 21.41
N GLN A 152 0.47 -4.78 20.28
CA GLN A 152 0.27 -3.87 19.14
C GLN A 152 -1.14 -3.97 18.58
N TYR A 153 -1.70 -5.16 18.41
CA TYR A 153 -3.08 -5.33 17.96
C TYR A 153 -4.09 -4.74 18.94
N GLU A 154 -3.85 -4.86 20.25
CA GLU A 154 -4.69 -4.19 21.27
C GLU A 154 -4.61 -2.67 21.16
N LEU A 155 -3.40 -2.12 21.04
CA LEU A 155 -3.20 -0.68 20.85
C LEU A 155 -3.89 -0.19 19.58
N LEU A 156 -3.78 -0.94 18.48
CA LEU A 156 -4.45 -0.60 17.23
C LEU A 156 -5.97 -0.55 17.41
N ALA A 157 -6.55 -1.57 18.02
CA ALA A 157 -8.00 -1.62 18.24
C ALA A 157 -8.50 -0.44 19.09
N GLN A 158 -7.78 -0.10 20.16
CA GLN A 158 -8.11 1.03 21.03
C GLN A 158 -8.04 2.37 20.27
N GLU A 159 -6.98 2.58 19.49
CA GLU A 159 -6.81 3.81 18.73
C GLU A 159 -7.83 3.92 17.59
N MET A 160 -8.17 2.82 16.92
CA MET A 160 -9.23 2.82 15.90
C MET A 160 -10.58 3.23 16.49
N LEU A 161 -10.96 2.66 17.65
CA LEU A 161 -12.19 3.04 18.36
C LEU A 161 -12.19 4.51 18.78
N LYS A 162 -11.05 5.02 19.24
CA LYS A 162 -10.90 6.43 19.60
C LYS A 162 -11.08 7.33 18.37
N ARG A 163 -10.39 7.03 17.27
CA ARG A 163 -10.48 7.80 16.02
C ARG A 163 -11.90 7.79 15.44
N GLU A 164 -12.58 6.66 15.50
CA GLU A 164 -14.00 6.55 15.12
C GLU A 164 -14.88 7.54 15.89
N ARG A 165 -14.73 7.57 17.23
CA ARG A 165 -15.47 8.51 18.10
C ARG A 165 -15.14 9.97 17.84
N GLU A 166 -13.94 10.27 17.38
CA GLU A 166 -13.46 11.61 17.04
C GLU A 166 -13.83 12.02 15.60
N GLY A 167 -14.51 11.16 14.83
CA GLY A 167 -14.91 11.42 13.45
C GLY A 167 -13.75 11.44 12.44
N ARG A 168 -12.64 10.77 12.75
CA ARG A 168 -11.47 10.61 11.86
C ARG A 168 -11.04 9.14 11.77
N PRO A 169 -11.93 8.25 11.29
CA PRO A 169 -11.67 6.83 11.23
C PRO A 169 -10.50 6.48 10.29
N ILE A 170 -9.86 5.36 10.57
CA ILE A 170 -8.98 4.64 9.66
C ILE A 170 -9.54 3.23 9.46
N THR A 171 -9.39 2.70 8.26
CA THR A 171 -9.85 1.36 7.88
C THR A 171 -8.68 0.46 7.58
#